data_f152e9880d7c1d73fdd93cf895288754
#
_entry.id   f152e9880d7c1d73fdd93cf895288754
#
_cell.length_a   1.000
_cell.length_b   1.000
_cell.length_c   1.000
_cell.angle_alpha   90.00
_cell.angle_beta   90.00
_cell.angle_gamma   90.00
#
_symmetry.space_group_name_H-M   'P 1'
#
loop_
_entity.id
_entity.type
_entity.pdbx_description
1 polymer ?
#
loop_
_entity_poly.entity_id
_entity_poly.type
_entity_poly.pdbx_seq_one_letter_code
_entity_poly.pdbx_strand_id
1 'polypeptide(L)'
;MAKKEKTSGSPANIQVALKKATTEMMVLHLLRQKPMYTYEMMSAIEERSGGDITFNTLYLSIYRLEERGYIREHEKVMSEDNRVRIYFAITDAGAAYLDELVKGYLRYTAALARVLELE
;
A
#
# COMPACT_ATOMS: atom_id res chain seq x y z
N MET A 1 -24.68 13.96 -11.82
CA MET A 1 -24.59 13.51 -11.55
C MET A 1 -24.14 13.03 -11.07
N ALA A 2 -23.95 13.12 -10.89
CA ALA A 2 -23.74 12.45 -10.27
C ALA A 2 -23.17 11.26 -10.01
N LYS A 3 -22.47 10.79 -10.51
CA LYS A 3 -22.00 9.61 -10.31
C LYS A 3 -21.11 9.44 -9.24
N LYS A 4 -20.43 10.36 -8.82
CA LYS A 4 -19.54 10.15 -7.80
C LYS A 4 -20.24 10.01 -6.54
N GLU A 5 -21.42 10.42 -6.38
CA GLU A 5 -22.02 10.19 -5.16
C GLU A 5 -22.37 8.81 -4.99
N LYS A 6 -22.28 7.99 -5.99
CA LYS A 6 -22.67 6.64 -5.85
C LYS A 6 -21.89 5.87 -4.91
N THR A 7 -20.65 6.22 -4.65
CA THR A 7 -19.85 5.48 -3.70
C THR A 7 -20.00 6.03 -2.30
N SER A 8 -20.59 7.23 -2.16
CA SER A 8 -20.73 7.83 -0.86
C SER A 8 -21.81 7.12 -0.08
N GLY A 9 -21.48 6.68 1.12
CA GLY A 9 -22.44 6.03 1.97
C GLY A 9 -22.68 4.57 1.69
N SER A 10 -21.90 3.96 0.78
CA SER A 10 -22.05 2.54 0.49
C SER A 10 -20.94 1.76 1.15
N PRO A 11 -21.13 0.45 1.41
CA PRO A 11 -20.06 -0.37 1.94
C PRO A 11 -18.84 -0.40 1.03
N ALA A 12 -19.05 -0.31 -0.29
CA ALA A 12 -17.93 -0.29 -1.22
C ALA A 12 -17.07 0.94 -1.02
N ASN A 13 -17.67 2.05 -0.60
CA ASN A 13 -16.93 3.28 -0.38
C ASN A 13 -15.94 3.16 0.77
N ILE A 14 -16.32 2.48 1.85
CA ILE A 14 -15.39 2.34 2.97
C ILE A 14 -14.22 1.47 2.57
N GLN A 15 -14.45 0.44 1.75
CA GLN A 15 -13.36 -0.38 1.28
C GLN A 15 -12.36 0.43 0.46
N VAL A 16 -12.86 1.29 -0.43
CA VAL A 16 -12.00 2.13 -1.24
C VAL A 16 -11.20 3.09 -0.36
N ALA A 17 -11.85 3.70 0.61
CA ALA A 17 -11.18 4.66 1.49
C ALA A 17 -10.12 3.99 2.35
N LEU A 18 -10.42 2.81 2.89
CA LEU A 18 -9.46 2.08 3.71
C LEU A 18 -8.27 1.64 2.87
N LYS A 19 -8.52 1.18 1.66
CA LYS A 19 -7.43 0.78 0.78
C LYS A 19 -6.51 1.95 0.51
N LYS A 20 -7.09 3.10 0.17
CA LYS A 20 -6.30 4.28 -0.12
C LYS A 20 -5.48 4.70 1.11
N ALA A 21 -6.07 4.65 2.29
CA ALA A 21 -5.38 5.07 3.51
C ALA A 21 -4.25 4.12 3.90
N THR A 22 -4.29 2.87 3.46
CA THR A 22 -3.31 1.88 3.90
C THR A 22 -2.34 1.44 2.81
N THR A 23 -2.43 2.03 1.62
CA THR A 23 -1.59 1.59 0.50
C THR A 23 -0.10 1.74 0.80
N GLU A 24 0.31 2.90 1.30
CA GLU A 24 1.74 3.11 1.58
C GLU A 24 2.23 2.14 2.64
N MET A 25 1.39 1.83 3.62
CA MET A 25 1.75 0.90 4.67
C MET A 25 2.01 -0.49 4.08
N MET A 26 1.17 -0.93 3.14
CA MET A 26 1.34 -2.22 2.51
C MET A 26 2.61 -2.28 1.67
N VAL A 27 2.86 -1.24 0.88
CA VAL A 27 4.05 -1.19 0.04
C VAL A 27 5.31 -1.23 0.89
N LEU A 28 5.36 -0.39 1.93
CA LEU A 28 6.55 -0.32 2.76
C LEU A 28 6.78 -1.62 3.52
N HIS A 29 5.72 -2.26 3.96
CA HIS A 29 5.85 -3.54 4.65
C HIS A 29 6.47 -4.60 3.74
N LEU A 30 6.01 -4.66 2.50
CA LEU A 30 6.56 -5.62 1.54
C LEU A 30 8.03 -5.34 1.27
N LEU A 31 8.37 -4.07 1.06
CA LEU A 31 9.74 -3.71 0.75
C LEU A 31 10.66 -3.87 1.95
N ARG A 32 10.11 -3.87 3.16
CA ARG A 32 10.94 -4.16 4.33
C ARG A 32 11.41 -5.60 4.30
N GLN A 33 10.68 -6.49 3.64
CA GLN A 33 11.06 -7.89 3.58
C GLN A 33 12.13 -8.14 2.51
N LYS A 34 11.99 -7.49 1.35
CA LYS A 34 12.98 -7.60 0.28
C LYS A 34 12.64 -6.60 -0.82
N PRO A 35 13.60 -6.24 -1.66
CA PRO A 35 13.29 -5.40 -2.82
C PRO A 35 12.31 -6.11 -3.74
N MET A 36 11.40 -5.34 -4.33
CA MET A 36 10.39 -5.87 -5.24
C MET A 36 10.12 -4.85 -6.34
N TYR A 37 9.69 -5.35 -7.51
CA TYR A 37 9.18 -4.47 -8.53
C TYR A 37 7.66 -4.37 -8.39
N THR A 38 7.06 -3.39 -9.07
CA THR A 38 5.68 -3.00 -8.81
C THR A 38 4.68 -4.14 -8.96
N TYR A 39 4.79 -4.90 -10.06
CA TYR A 39 3.84 -5.98 -10.27
C TYR A 39 3.97 -7.05 -9.20
N GLU A 40 5.19 -7.30 -8.74
CA GLU A 40 5.41 -8.27 -7.67
C GLU A 40 4.72 -7.84 -6.39
N MET A 41 4.76 -6.52 -6.08
CA MET A 41 4.06 -6.01 -4.91
C MET A 41 2.55 -6.18 -5.05
N MET A 42 2.01 -5.88 -6.23
CA MET A 42 0.57 -6.02 -6.45
C MET A 42 0.12 -7.45 -6.29
N SER A 43 0.89 -8.38 -6.83
CA SER A 43 0.57 -9.81 -6.71
C SER A 43 0.62 -10.27 -5.26
N ALA A 44 1.63 -9.81 -4.52
CA ALA A 44 1.76 -10.21 -3.12
C ALA A 44 0.59 -9.70 -2.29
N ILE A 45 0.15 -8.47 -2.54
CA ILE A 45 -0.97 -7.91 -1.80
C ILE A 45 -2.24 -8.71 -2.09
N GLU A 46 -2.47 -9.00 -3.36
CA GLU A 46 -3.67 -9.75 -3.73
C GLU A 46 -3.64 -11.13 -3.09
N GLU A 47 -2.51 -11.81 -3.18
CA GLU A 47 -2.40 -13.15 -2.63
C GLU A 47 -2.56 -13.16 -1.12
N ARG A 48 -1.86 -12.28 -0.42
CA ARG A 48 -1.89 -12.28 1.04
C ARG A 48 -3.23 -11.87 1.60
N SER A 49 -3.99 -11.06 0.85
CA SER A 49 -5.31 -10.63 1.32
C SER A 49 -6.41 -11.61 0.90
N GLY A 50 -6.05 -12.71 0.26
CA GLY A 50 -7.05 -13.66 -0.20
C GLY A 50 -7.91 -13.09 -1.31
N GLY A 51 -7.38 -12.12 -2.05
CA GLY A 51 -8.10 -11.49 -3.14
C GLY A 51 -8.94 -10.29 -2.72
N ASP A 52 -8.99 -9.98 -1.43
CA ASP A 52 -9.83 -8.88 -0.96
C ASP A 52 -9.24 -7.51 -1.28
N ILE A 53 -7.93 -7.41 -1.44
CA ILE A 53 -7.28 -6.15 -1.76
C ILE A 53 -6.53 -6.31 -3.06
N THR A 54 -6.95 -5.57 -4.07
CA THR A 54 -6.32 -5.63 -5.38
C THR A 54 -6.05 -4.21 -5.86
N PHE A 55 -5.04 -4.08 -6.71
CA PHE A 55 -4.67 -2.80 -7.30
C PHE A 55 -4.52 -2.95 -8.79
N ASN A 56 -5.00 -1.96 -9.54
CA ASN A 56 -4.70 -1.89 -10.96
C ASN A 56 -3.33 -1.32 -11.18
N THR A 57 -2.89 -0.46 -10.27
CA THR A 57 -1.59 0.17 -10.38
C THR A 57 -1.18 0.68 -9.00
N LEU A 58 0.13 0.72 -8.76
CA LEU A 58 0.67 1.34 -7.56
C LEU A 58 1.56 2.54 -7.92
N TYR A 59 1.49 2.97 -9.16
CA TYR A 59 2.41 3.96 -9.67
C TYR A 59 2.46 5.24 -8.83
N LEU A 60 1.29 5.79 -8.49
CA LEU A 60 1.25 7.03 -7.76
C LEU A 60 1.82 6.90 -6.34
N SER A 61 1.51 5.79 -5.67
CA SER A 61 2.03 5.57 -4.32
C SER A 61 3.53 5.38 -4.36
N ILE A 62 4.04 4.63 -5.34
CA ILE A 62 5.48 4.42 -5.50
C ILE A 62 6.16 5.77 -5.74
N TYR A 63 5.60 6.58 -6.63
CA TYR A 63 6.17 7.88 -6.93
C TYR A 63 6.25 8.76 -5.67
N ARG A 64 5.18 8.80 -4.89
CA ARG A 64 5.16 9.62 -3.69
C ARG A 64 6.16 9.15 -2.65
N LEU A 65 6.24 7.84 -2.47
CA LEU A 65 7.18 7.29 -1.48
C LEU A 65 8.61 7.55 -1.91
N GLU A 66 8.89 7.42 -3.20
CA GLU A 66 10.22 7.68 -3.71
C GLU A 66 10.58 9.15 -3.56
N GLU A 67 9.64 10.03 -3.90
CA GLU A 67 9.89 11.46 -3.81
C GLU A 67 10.20 11.90 -2.38
N ARG A 68 9.57 11.25 -1.41
CA ARG A 68 9.78 11.58 -0.01
C ARG A 68 10.99 10.89 0.59
N GLY A 69 11.66 10.05 -0.17
CA GLY A 69 12.85 9.38 0.31
C GLY A 69 12.60 8.17 1.17
N TYR A 70 11.40 7.62 1.11
CA TYR A 70 11.06 6.44 1.90
C TYR A 70 11.39 5.14 1.18
N ILE A 71 11.48 5.20 -0.15
CA ILE A 71 11.96 4.08 -0.94
C ILE A 71 12.90 4.63 -2.00
N ARG A 72 13.67 3.73 -2.61
CA ARG A 72 14.59 4.12 -3.67
C ARG A 72 14.69 3.00 -4.69
N GLU A 73 15.14 3.32 -5.88
CA GLU A 73 15.44 2.28 -6.85
C GLU A 73 16.61 1.47 -6.34
N HIS A 74 16.46 0.17 -6.36
CA HIS A 74 17.51 -0.74 -5.91
C HIS A 74 18.30 -1.24 -7.10
N GLU A 75 17.61 -1.72 -8.13
CA GLU A 75 18.29 -2.15 -9.34
C GLU A 75 17.28 -2.28 -10.47
N LYS A 76 17.78 -2.31 -11.69
CA LYS A 76 16.96 -2.53 -12.87
C LYS A 76 17.38 -3.87 -13.46
N VAL A 77 16.39 -4.71 -13.76
CA VAL A 77 16.64 -6.03 -14.26
C VAL A 77 15.88 -6.22 -15.57
N MET A 78 16.55 -6.76 -16.58
CA MET A 78 15.88 -7.07 -17.83
C MET A 78 15.21 -8.42 -17.68
N SER A 79 13.88 -8.45 -17.86
CA SER A 79 13.16 -9.69 -17.73
C SER A 79 13.27 -10.50 -19.02
N GLU A 80 12.76 -11.73 -18.97
CA GLU A 80 12.85 -12.63 -20.12
C GLU A 80 12.09 -12.11 -21.32
N ASP A 81 11.06 -11.29 -21.09
CA ASP A 81 10.27 -10.74 -22.19
C ASP A 81 10.79 -9.37 -22.61
N ASN A 82 12.05 -9.09 -22.34
CA ASN A 82 12.73 -7.85 -22.75
C ASN A 82 12.13 -6.60 -22.14
N ARG A 83 11.58 -6.71 -20.94
CA ARG A 83 11.10 -5.53 -20.23
C ARG A 83 12.05 -5.20 -19.11
N VAL A 84 12.24 -3.90 -18.88
CA VAL A 84 13.04 -3.46 -17.76
C VAL A 84 12.15 -3.46 -16.52
N ARG A 85 12.58 -4.14 -15.47
CA ARG A 85 11.87 -4.14 -14.19
C ARG A 85 12.70 -3.37 -13.19
N ILE A 86 12.07 -2.38 -12.59
CA ILE A 86 12.73 -1.55 -11.59
C ILE A 86 12.36 -2.10 -10.22
N TYR A 87 13.38 -2.56 -9.49
CA TYR A 87 13.18 -3.05 -8.12
C TYR A 87 13.37 -1.89 -7.17
N PHE A 88 12.48 -1.78 -6.22
CA PHE A 88 12.54 -0.73 -5.19
C PHE A 88 12.91 -1.35 -3.86
N ALA A 89 13.58 -0.56 -3.02
CA ALA A 89 13.98 -0.98 -1.69
C ALA A 89 13.55 0.09 -0.71
N ILE A 90 13.29 -0.31 0.53
CA ILE A 90 12.93 0.63 1.56
C ILE A 90 14.21 1.29 2.09
N THR A 91 14.10 2.55 2.50
CA THR A 91 15.19 3.25 3.14
C THR A 91 15.01 3.22 4.64
N ASP A 92 16.03 3.65 5.39
CA ASP A 92 15.90 3.74 6.84
C ASP A 92 14.76 4.69 7.22
N ALA A 93 14.64 5.81 6.49
CA ALA A 93 13.54 6.74 6.73
C ALA A 93 12.19 6.08 6.46
N GLY A 94 12.14 5.24 5.43
CA GLY A 94 10.91 4.52 5.11
C GLY A 94 10.52 3.54 6.17
N ALA A 95 11.51 2.84 6.75
CA ALA A 95 11.23 1.89 7.82
C ALA A 95 10.67 2.60 9.05
N ALA A 96 11.26 3.75 9.40
CA ALA A 96 10.77 4.53 10.53
C ALA A 96 9.36 5.04 10.25
N TYR A 97 9.11 5.49 9.02
CA TYR A 97 7.80 5.97 8.63
C TYR A 97 6.75 4.85 8.72
N LEU A 98 7.12 3.66 8.27
CA LEU A 98 6.22 2.51 8.36
C LEU A 98 5.84 2.22 9.81
N ASP A 99 6.82 2.27 10.72
CA ASP A 99 6.53 2.03 12.14
C ASP A 99 5.52 3.04 12.67
N GLU A 100 5.63 4.31 12.26
CA GLU A 100 4.69 5.32 12.69
C GLU A 100 3.30 5.08 12.09
N LEU A 101 3.24 4.66 10.83
CA LEU A 101 1.97 4.36 10.19
C LEU A 101 1.26 3.21 10.90
N VAL A 102 2.00 2.16 11.24
CA VAL A 102 1.40 1.00 11.89
C VAL A 102 0.89 1.39 13.28
N LYS A 103 1.68 2.19 14.03
CA LYS A 103 1.24 2.64 15.33
C LYS A 103 -0.05 3.44 15.24
N GLY A 104 -0.12 4.35 14.27
CA GLY A 104 -1.31 5.16 14.08
C GLY A 104 -2.51 4.32 13.71
N TYR A 105 -2.29 3.34 12.84
CA TYR A 105 -3.36 2.44 12.42
C TYR A 105 -3.90 1.66 13.62
N LEU A 106 -3.01 1.09 14.42
CA LEU A 106 -3.44 0.28 15.57
C LEU A 106 -4.16 1.14 16.60
N ARG A 107 -3.66 2.35 16.84
CA ARG A 107 -4.32 3.24 17.77
C ARG A 107 -5.73 3.62 17.30
N TYR A 108 -5.84 3.94 16.02
CA TYR A 108 -7.13 4.36 15.49
C TYR A 108 -8.14 3.22 15.53
N THR A 109 -7.73 2.02 15.09
CA THR A 109 -8.67 0.91 15.04
C THR A 109 -9.08 0.46 16.42
N ALA A 110 -8.18 0.55 17.40
CA ALA A 110 -8.55 0.23 18.78
C ALA A 110 -9.59 1.25 19.31
N ALA A 111 -9.38 2.53 19.02
CA ALA A 111 -10.32 3.54 19.44
C ALA A 111 -11.67 3.36 18.76
N LEU A 112 -11.63 3.04 17.47
CA LEU A 112 -12.85 2.81 16.70
C LEU A 112 -13.62 1.62 17.26
N ALA A 113 -12.91 0.55 17.61
CA ALA A 113 -13.56 -0.63 18.19
C ALA A 113 -14.27 -0.29 19.49
N ARG A 114 -13.69 0.61 20.29
CA ARG A 114 -14.36 1.04 21.52
C ARG A 114 -15.62 1.83 21.24
N VAL A 115 -15.57 2.73 20.24
CA VAL A 115 -16.74 3.51 19.86
C VAL A 115 -17.85 2.60 19.38
N LEU A 116 -17.49 1.59 18.59
CA LEU A 116 -18.46 0.68 17.99
C LEU A 116 -18.79 -0.52 18.86
N GLU A 117 -18.13 -0.63 20.01
CA GLU A 117 -18.37 -1.72 20.95
C GLU A 117 -18.19 -3.08 20.30
N LEU A 118 -17.09 -3.21 19.55
CA LEU A 118 -16.81 -4.45 18.82
C LEU A 118 -15.90 -5.40 19.57
N GLU A 119 -15.53 -5.11 20.81
CA GLU A 119 -14.60 -5.98 21.52
C GLU A 119 -15.29 -7.15 22.16
#